data_072b78a456931ee1d0183bc6337c5adf
#
_entry.id   072b78a456931ee1d0183bc6337c5adf
#
_cell.length_a   1.000
_cell.length_b   1.000
_cell.length_c   1.000
_cell.angle_alpha   90.00
_cell.angle_beta   90.00
_cell.angle_gamma   90.00
#
_symmetry.space_group_name_H-M   'P 1'
#
loop_
_entity.id
_entity.type
_entity.pdbx_description
1 polymer ?
#
loop_
_entity_poly.entity_id
_entity_poly.type
_entity_poly.pdbx_seq_one_letter_code
_entity_poly.pdbx_strand_id
1 'polypeptide(L)'
;MLNQKKDDKHKAYSLHEPAVECISKGKEAKKYVFGNKVSIITTQSTGVIVGAMSFRNPYGGHTLQPAIYQAEKLLEEKSIKTATVDRGYRGTSIINEVVIQSPKPFNDKTQTKYKQNKLKKQFGRRAAIEPMIGHLKSDHRMNRNFYKGIKGDAINVMLSAAAYNFKRMMRKWKSSFYCFFYHHFISLVISFFHSSYLLPKRKLGF
;
A
#
# COMPACT_ATOMS: atom_id res chain seq x y z
N MET A 1 17.71 22.08 -23.34
CA MET A 1 17.36 22.75 -22.08
C MET A 1 17.72 24.25 -22.12
N LEU A 2 18.88 24.64 -22.59
CA LEU A 2 19.34 26.04 -22.54
C LEU A 2 18.45 27.02 -23.32
N ASN A 3 17.75 26.58 -24.35
CA ASN A 3 16.89 27.43 -25.21
C ASN A 3 15.39 27.27 -24.96
N GLN A 4 14.99 26.57 -23.88
CA GLN A 4 13.58 26.35 -23.56
C GLN A 4 12.95 27.61 -22.97
N LYS A 5 11.83 28.06 -23.57
CA LYS A 5 11.02 29.18 -23.07
C LYS A 5 10.00 28.69 -22.03
N LYS A 6 9.47 29.65 -21.23
CA LYS A 6 8.50 29.35 -20.18
C LYS A 6 7.22 28.68 -20.71
N ASP A 7 6.85 28.91 -21.94
CA ASP A 7 5.58 28.49 -22.55
C ASP A 7 5.71 27.34 -23.55
N ASP A 8 6.91 26.72 -23.66
CA ASP A 8 7.13 25.58 -24.53
C ASP A 8 6.32 24.35 -24.05
N LYS A 9 5.65 23.67 -25.00
CA LYS A 9 4.76 22.54 -24.70
C LYS A 9 5.47 21.24 -24.30
N HIS A 10 6.69 21.01 -24.77
CA HIS A 10 7.44 19.76 -24.53
C HIS A 10 8.80 20.04 -23.88
N LYS A 11 8.78 20.45 -22.62
CA LYS A 11 10.01 20.78 -21.88
C LYS A 11 10.72 19.53 -21.39
N ALA A 12 12.01 19.47 -21.63
CA ALA A 12 12.89 18.53 -20.94
C ALA A 12 13.26 19.09 -19.56
N TYR A 13 12.87 18.41 -18.50
CA TYR A 13 13.15 18.83 -17.11
C TYR A 13 14.42 18.19 -16.55
N SER A 14 14.89 17.11 -17.17
CA SER A 14 16.11 16.42 -16.79
C SER A 14 16.85 15.95 -18.03
N LEU A 15 18.17 16.18 -18.08
CA LEU A 15 19.04 15.64 -19.14
C LEU A 15 19.27 14.14 -18.99
N HIS A 16 19.30 13.66 -17.74
CA HIS A 16 19.55 12.26 -17.46
C HIS A 16 18.30 11.38 -17.63
N GLU A 17 17.13 11.99 -17.44
CA GLU A 17 15.83 11.32 -17.54
C GLU A 17 14.82 12.22 -18.28
N PRO A 18 14.83 12.21 -19.62
CA PRO A 18 13.95 13.05 -20.41
C PRO A 18 12.45 12.76 -20.22
N ALA A 19 12.13 11.57 -19.68
CA ALA A 19 10.76 11.14 -19.41
C ALA A 19 10.15 11.73 -18.13
N VAL A 20 10.92 12.53 -17.38
CA VAL A 20 10.44 13.18 -16.15
C VAL A 20 9.40 14.24 -16.48
N GLU A 21 8.25 14.15 -15.80
CA GLU A 21 7.15 15.11 -15.91
C GLU A 21 7.19 16.13 -14.76
N CYS A 22 6.74 17.34 -15.04
CA CYS A 22 6.52 18.38 -14.04
C CYS A 22 5.07 18.31 -13.53
N ILE A 23 4.90 17.96 -12.26
CA ILE A 23 3.58 17.79 -11.63
C ILE A 23 3.30 18.98 -10.72
N SER A 24 2.25 19.75 -11.00
CA SER A 24 1.77 20.79 -10.09
C SER A 24 1.01 20.18 -8.93
N LYS A 25 1.35 20.55 -7.69
CA LYS A 25 0.69 20.06 -6.47
C LYS A 25 -0.28 21.03 -5.84
N GLY A 26 -0.36 22.26 -6.32
CA GLY A 26 -1.26 23.28 -5.76
C GLY A 26 -0.99 23.64 -4.29
N LYS A 27 0.19 23.30 -3.74
CA LYS A 27 0.61 23.65 -2.37
C LYS A 27 1.57 24.81 -2.41
N GLU A 28 1.40 25.83 -1.54
CA GLU A 28 2.25 27.02 -1.49
C GLU A 28 3.73 26.70 -1.29
N ALA A 29 4.05 25.84 -0.34
CA ALA A 29 5.43 25.48 0.00
C ALA A 29 6.16 24.67 -1.08
N LYS A 30 5.43 23.94 -1.94
CA LYS A 30 6.02 23.08 -2.98
C LYS A 30 5.08 23.01 -4.18
N LYS A 31 5.12 24.02 -5.02
CA LYS A 31 4.25 24.12 -6.21
C LYS A 31 4.44 22.98 -7.19
N TYR A 32 5.68 22.59 -7.45
CA TYR A 32 6.04 21.61 -8.48
C TYR A 32 6.83 20.46 -7.90
N VAL A 33 6.59 19.26 -8.43
CA VAL A 33 7.36 18.05 -8.16
C VAL A 33 7.68 17.40 -9.49
N PHE A 34 8.91 16.97 -9.65
CA PHE A 34 9.37 16.28 -10.84
C PHE A 34 9.34 14.77 -10.61
N GLY A 35 8.85 14.04 -11.59
CA GLY A 35 8.73 12.57 -11.52
C GLY A 35 7.45 12.08 -12.17
N ASN A 36 7.13 10.80 -11.92
CA ASN A 36 5.93 10.15 -12.44
C ASN A 36 4.88 9.96 -11.34
N LYS A 37 3.61 9.88 -11.73
CA LYS A 37 2.53 9.53 -10.81
C LYS A 37 2.55 8.03 -10.56
N VAL A 38 2.25 7.64 -9.32
CA VAL A 38 2.15 6.24 -8.91
C VAL A 38 0.75 5.98 -8.36
N SER A 39 0.13 4.90 -8.82
CA SER A 39 -1.10 4.36 -8.26
C SER A 39 -0.79 3.12 -7.46
N ILE A 40 -1.30 3.06 -6.22
CA ILE A 40 -1.14 1.93 -5.31
C ILE A 40 -2.52 1.41 -4.94
N ILE A 41 -2.74 0.12 -5.12
CA ILE A 41 -3.95 -0.58 -4.70
C ILE A 41 -3.61 -1.53 -3.57
N THR A 42 -4.39 -1.47 -2.49
CA THR A 42 -4.22 -2.32 -1.31
C THR A 42 -5.49 -3.02 -0.94
N THR A 43 -5.36 -4.21 -0.37
CA THR A 43 -6.50 -4.89 0.24
C THR A 43 -6.96 -4.15 1.48
N GLN A 44 -8.27 -4.01 1.64
CA GLN A 44 -8.85 -3.25 2.76
C GLN A 44 -8.66 -3.96 4.12
N SER A 45 -8.66 -5.29 4.15
CA SER A 45 -8.55 -6.08 5.38
C SER A 45 -7.11 -6.22 5.86
N THR A 46 -6.20 -6.55 4.96
CA THR A 46 -4.80 -6.88 5.31
C THR A 46 -3.82 -5.75 5.02
N GLY A 47 -4.18 -4.76 4.18
CA GLY A 47 -3.28 -3.70 3.73
C GLY A 47 -2.10 -4.21 2.90
N VAL A 48 -2.24 -5.37 2.26
CA VAL A 48 -1.28 -5.89 1.29
C VAL A 48 -1.45 -5.13 -0.01
N ILE A 49 -0.35 -4.74 -0.64
CA ILE A 49 -0.35 -4.09 -1.94
C ILE A 49 -0.61 -5.15 -3.02
N VAL A 50 -1.69 -4.99 -3.75
CA VAL A 50 -2.12 -5.91 -4.83
C VAL A 50 -2.04 -5.25 -6.21
N GLY A 51 -1.68 -3.98 -6.29
CA GLY A 51 -1.44 -3.27 -7.54
C GLY A 51 -0.51 -2.09 -7.31
N ALA A 52 0.46 -1.90 -8.21
CA ALA A 52 1.42 -0.81 -8.15
C ALA A 52 1.86 -0.44 -9.57
N MET A 53 1.46 0.72 -10.04
CA MET A 53 1.75 1.20 -11.39
C MET A 53 2.29 2.63 -11.40
N SER A 54 3.22 2.89 -12.31
CA SER A 54 3.69 4.24 -12.62
C SER A 54 3.02 4.77 -13.88
N PHE A 55 2.73 6.07 -13.91
CA PHE A 55 2.08 6.76 -15.02
C PHE A 55 2.78 8.08 -15.33
N ARG A 56 2.86 8.42 -16.60
CA ARG A 56 3.26 9.76 -17.04
C ARG A 56 2.10 10.71 -16.79
N ASN A 57 2.17 11.51 -15.77
CA ASN A 57 1.26 12.61 -15.39
C ASN A 57 -0.15 12.64 -16.05
N PRO A 58 -0.88 11.53 -16.16
CA PRO A 58 -2.24 11.56 -16.68
C PRO A 58 -3.18 12.19 -15.66
N TYR A 59 -4.34 12.61 -16.10
CA TYR A 59 -5.43 12.96 -15.19
C TYR A 59 -5.75 11.75 -14.28
N GLY A 60 -5.97 12.00 -12.98
CA GLY A 60 -6.14 10.90 -11.99
C GLY A 60 -7.23 9.89 -12.39
N GLY A 61 -8.35 10.34 -12.97
CA GLY A 61 -9.43 9.48 -13.43
C GLY A 61 -9.01 8.40 -14.45
N HIS A 62 -8.03 8.70 -15.29
CA HIS A 62 -7.53 7.76 -16.30
C HIS A 62 -6.58 6.69 -15.74
N THR A 63 -6.09 6.85 -14.51
CA THR A 63 -5.17 5.87 -13.89
C THR A 63 -5.89 4.73 -13.17
N LEU A 64 -7.17 4.88 -12.88
CA LEU A 64 -7.92 3.94 -12.05
C LEU A 64 -8.22 2.61 -12.77
N GLN A 65 -8.70 2.70 -14.01
CA GLN A 65 -9.04 1.51 -14.80
C GLN A 65 -7.83 0.57 -15.04
N PRO A 66 -6.68 1.06 -15.56
CA PRO A 66 -5.51 0.19 -15.75
C PRO A 66 -4.94 -0.34 -14.41
N ALA A 67 -5.05 0.43 -13.32
CA ALA A 67 -4.60 -0.02 -12.02
C ALA A 67 -5.49 -1.15 -11.46
N ILE A 68 -6.83 -1.05 -11.61
CA ILE A 68 -7.76 -2.12 -11.23
C ILE A 68 -7.49 -3.37 -12.07
N TYR A 69 -7.35 -3.23 -13.38
CA TYR A 69 -7.05 -4.35 -14.28
C TYR A 69 -5.75 -5.07 -13.89
N GLN A 70 -4.68 -4.33 -13.55
CA GLN A 70 -3.45 -4.94 -13.05
C GLN A 70 -3.68 -5.72 -11.75
N ALA A 71 -4.43 -5.14 -10.81
CA ALA A 71 -4.71 -5.79 -9.54
C ALA A 71 -5.55 -7.06 -9.70
N GLU A 72 -6.56 -7.05 -10.56
CA GLU A 72 -7.36 -8.24 -10.90
C GLU A 72 -6.51 -9.35 -11.51
N LYS A 73 -5.63 -8.99 -12.45
CA LYS A 73 -4.69 -9.94 -13.05
C LYS A 73 -3.74 -10.58 -12.03
N LEU A 74 -3.30 -9.83 -11.03
CA LEU A 74 -2.43 -10.34 -9.97
C LEU A 74 -3.17 -11.18 -8.92
N LEU A 75 -4.47 -10.97 -8.78
CA LEU A 75 -5.32 -11.75 -7.88
C LEU A 75 -5.89 -13.04 -8.52
N GLU A 76 -5.56 -13.28 -9.78
CA GLU A 76 -5.94 -14.42 -10.63
C GLU A 76 -7.46 -14.60 -10.73
N GLU A 77 -8.13 -15.26 -9.81
CA GLU A 77 -9.57 -15.56 -9.91
C GLU A 77 -10.47 -14.66 -9.04
N LYS A 78 -9.88 -13.76 -8.26
CA LYS A 78 -10.65 -12.95 -7.32
C LYS A 78 -11.03 -11.60 -7.92
N SER A 79 -12.29 -11.49 -8.39
CA SER A 79 -12.83 -10.21 -8.84
C SER A 79 -12.89 -9.18 -7.70
N ILE A 80 -12.45 -7.97 -7.99
CA ILE A 80 -12.58 -6.84 -7.08
C ILE A 80 -14.02 -6.34 -7.13
N LYS A 81 -14.78 -6.47 -6.05
CA LYS A 81 -16.19 -6.02 -6.00
C LYS A 81 -16.32 -4.51 -5.75
N THR A 82 -15.46 -3.96 -4.91
CA THR A 82 -15.52 -2.56 -4.51
C THR A 82 -14.14 -1.96 -4.37
N ALA A 83 -13.94 -0.74 -4.85
CA ALA A 83 -12.72 0.02 -4.67
C ALA A 83 -13.03 1.37 -3.99
N THR A 84 -12.33 1.64 -2.89
CA THR A 84 -12.43 2.93 -2.18
C THR A 84 -11.31 3.85 -2.66
N VAL A 85 -11.68 4.97 -3.26
CA VAL A 85 -10.75 5.90 -3.92
C VAL A 85 -10.75 7.27 -3.26
N ASP A 86 -9.79 8.12 -3.65
CA ASP A 86 -9.73 9.51 -3.22
C ASP A 86 -10.73 10.40 -3.95
N ARG A 87 -10.96 11.59 -3.42
CA ARG A 87 -11.80 12.64 -4.03
C ARG A 87 -11.33 13.05 -5.43
N GLY A 88 -10.08 12.82 -5.77
CA GLY A 88 -9.54 13.07 -7.11
C GLY A 88 -10.15 12.22 -8.22
N TYR A 89 -10.83 11.12 -7.87
CA TYR A 89 -11.49 10.20 -8.82
C TYR A 89 -13.01 10.43 -8.94
N ARG A 90 -13.45 11.67 -8.76
CA ARG A 90 -14.88 12.02 -8.88
C ARG A 90 -15.39 11.75 -10.29
N GLY A 91 -16.65 11.32 -10.37
CA GLY A 91 -17.37 11.11 -11.65
C GLY A 91 -17.39 9.69 -12.15
N THR A 92 -16.57 8.78 -11.61
CA THR A 92 -16.59 7.37 -11.99
C THR A 92 -17.27 6.56 -10.89
N SER A 93 -18.39 5.92 -11.23
CA SER A 93 -19.16 5.10 -10.27
C SER A 93 -18.91 3.60 -10.42
N ILE A 94 -18.65 3.12 -11.64
CA ILE A 94 -18.40 1.71 -11.95
C ILE A 94 -17.30 1.62 -13.01
N ILE A 95 -16.35 0.70 -12.80
CA ILE A 95 -15.32 0.32 -13.78
C ILE A 95 -15.24 -1.20 -13.78
N ASN A 96 -15.48 -1.86 -14.93
CA ASN A 96 -15.39 -3.33 -15.08
C ASN A 96 -16.11 -4.07 -13.93
N GLU A 97 -17.38 -3.74 -13.68
CA GLU A 97 -18.20 -4.30 -12.58
C GLU A 97 -17.73 -3.92 -11.15
N VAL A 98 -16.60 -3.24 -10.99
CA VAL A 98 -16.12 -2.75 -9.71
C VAL A 98 -16.83 -1.48 -9.30
N VAL A 99 -17.50 -1.50 -8.16
CA VAL A 99 -18.17 -0.31 -7.60
C VAL A 99 -17.16 0.62 -6.97
N ILE A 100 -17.05 1.84 -7.51
CA ILE A 100 -16.12 2.86 -7.05
C ILE A 100 -16.77 3.69 -5.95
N GLN A 101 -16.19 3.68 -4.77
CA GLN A 101 -16.64 4.45 -3.61
C GLN A 101 -15.70 5.62 -3.35
N SER A 102 -16.17 6.84 -3.63
CA SER A 102 -15.47 8.08 -3.26
C SER A 102 -16.10 8.71 -2.01
N PRO A 103 -15.34 9.40 -1.14
CA PRO A 103 -15.91 10.07 0.01
C PRO A 103 -16.83 11.22 -0.42
N LYS A 104 -18.12 11.08 -0.15
CA LYS A 104 -19.12 12.14 -0.29
C LYS A 104 -19.05 13.09 0.90
N PRO A 105 -19.47 14.37 0.76
CA PRO A 105 -19.66 15.24 1.92
C PRO A 105 -20.61 14.58 2.92
N PHE A 106 -20.31 14.68 4.21
CA PHE A 106 -21.04 13.99 5.29
C PHE A 106 -22.48 14.45 5.53
N ASN A 107 -23.02 15.38 4.73
CA ASN A 107 -24.33 16.00 4.94
C ASN A 107 -25.49 15.25 4.27
N ASP A 108 -25.34 14.00 3.91
CA ASP A 108 -26.43 13.22 3.34
C ASP A 108 -27.37 12.75 4.48
N LYS A 109 -28.34 13.62 4.84
CA LYS A 109 -29.38 13.38 5.88
C LYS A 109 -30.25 12.15 5.56
N THR A 110 -30.15 11.60 4.35
CA THR A 110 -30.96 10.48 3.86
C THR A 110 -30.39 9.11 4.21
N GLN A 111 -29.18 9.02 4.75
CA GLN A 111 -28.54 7.74 5.05
C GLN A 111 -28.70 7.34 6.52
N THR A 112 -29.07 6.07 6.74
CA THR A 112 -29.15 5.47 8.07
C THR A 112 -27.80 5.55 8.81
N LYS A 113 -27.81 5.81 10.13
CA LYS A 113 -26.58 5.86 10.98
C LYS A 113 -25.66 4.67 10.79
N TYR A 114 -26.21 3.47 10.57
CA TYR A 114 -25.44 2.26 10.30
C TYR A 114 -24.61 2.37 9.00
N LYS A 115 -25.23 2.84 7.90
CA LYS A 115 -24.55 3.05 6.62
C LYS A 115 -23.46 4.11 6.75
N GLN A 116 -23.73 5.20 7.46
CA GLN A 116 -22.74 6.26 7.71
C GLN A 116 -21.55 5.73 8.51
N ASN A 117 -21.75 4.92 9.55
CA ASN A 117 -20.67 4.33 10.34
C ASN A 117 -19.84 3.31 9.54
N LYS A 118 -20.50 2.51 8.70
CA LYS A 118 -19.80 1.59 7.78
C LYS A 118 -18.91 2.33 6.80
N LEU A 119 -19.41 3.41 6.19
CA LEU A 119 -18.65 4.26 5.29
C LEU A 119 -17.49 4.96 6.02
N LYS A 120 -17.73 5.53 7.21
CA LYS A 120 -16.65 6.12 8.03
C LYS A 120 -15.53 5.13 8.30
N LYS A 121 -15.85 3.87 8.64
CA LYS A 121 -14.86 2.82 8.87
C LYS A 121 -14.08 2.46 7.60
N GLN A 122 -14.73 2.41 6.45
CA GLN A 122 -14.08 2.17 5.15
C GLN A 122 -13.14 3.30 4.77
N PHE A 123 -13.58 4.56 4.90
CA PHE A 123 -12.74 5.73 4.60
C PHE A 123 -11.62 5.94 5.63
N GLY A 124 -11.83 5.58 6.88
CA GLY A 124 -10.78 5.57 7.90
C GLY A 124 -9.64 4.61 7.56
N ARG A 125 -9.96 3.43 7.02
CA ARG A 125 -8.94 2.48 6.53
C ARG A 125 -8.17 3.00 5.33
N ARG A 126 -8.79 3.82 4.47
CA ARG A 126 -8.10 4.50 3.37
C ARG A 126 -6.99 5.43 3.87
N ALA A 127 -7.18 6.09 5.00
CA ALA A 127 -6.15 6.96 5.59
C ALA A 127 -4.83 6.22 5.86
N ALA A 128 -4.86 4.89 6.02
CA ALA A 128 -3.67 4.07 6.18
C ALA A 128 -2.78 4.00 4.89
N ILE A 129 -3.29 4.43 3.74
CA ILE A 129 -2.51 4.48 2.49
C ILE A 129 -1.45 5.59 2.54
N GLU A 130 -1.74 6.72 3.18
CA GLU A 130 -0.80 7.85 3.26
C GLU A 130 0.51 7.49 4.01
N PRO A 131 0.46 6.91 5.23
CA PRO A 131 1.66 6.39 5.89
C PRO A 131 2.37 5.31 5.08
N MET A 132 1.62 4.43 4.41
CA MET A 132 2.19 3.39 3.54
C MET A 132 3.00 4.00 2.39
N ILE A 133 2.47 5.01 1.70
CA ILE A 133 3.21 5.74 0.66
C ILE A 133 4.45 6.40 1.24
N GLY A 134 4.38 6.92 2.47
CA GLY A 134 5.53 7.41 3.22
C GLY A 134 6.61 6.33 3.34
N HIS A 135 6.26 5.16 3.84
CA HIS A 135 7.17 4.02 3.97
C HIS A 135 7.72 3.52 2.63
N LEU A 136 6.91 3.47 1.57
CA LEU A 136 7.40 3.11 0.24
C LEU A 136 8.48 4.08 -0.24
N LYS A 137 8.32 5.36 0.06
CA LYS A 137 9.30 6.40 -0.31
C LYS A 137 10.56 6.37 0.54
N SER A 138 10.43 6.26 1.87
CA SER A 138 11.57 6.34 2.79
C SER A 138 12.32 5.01 2.90
N ASP A 139 11.60 3.91 3.14
CA ASP A 139 12.19 2.63 3.49
C ASP A 139 12.49 1.76 2.26
N HIS A 140 11.72 1.94 1.18
CA HIS A 140 11.78 1.11 -0.02
C HIS A 140 12.19 1.87 -1.29
N ARG A 141 12.81 3.04 -1.13
CA ARG A 141 13.43 3.85 -2.20
C ARG A 141 12.52 4.25 -3.37
N MET A 142 11.20 4.25 -3.18
CA MET A 142 10.26 4.67 -4.23
C MET A 142 10.39 6.17 -4.57
N ASN A 143 10.98 6.99 -3.69
CA ASN A 143 11.16 8.42 -3.91
C ASN A 143 12.29 8.75 -4.91
N ARG A 144 13.20 7.80 -5.19
CA ARG A 144 14.33 8.00 -6.09
C ARG A 144 14.55 6.74 -6.93
N ASN A 145 14.26 6.86 -8.22
CA ASN A 145 14.51 5.79 -9.16
C ASN A 145 15.97 5.85 -9.67
N PHE A 146 16.63 4.69 -9.72
CA PHE A 146 17.98 4.53 -10.29
C PHE A 146 17.93 3.85 -11.67
N TYR A 147 16.78 3.31 -12.07
CA TYR A 147 16.54 2.75 -13.39
C TYR A 147 16.08 3.86 -14.33
N LYS A 148 16.51 3.79 -15.59
CA LYS A 148 16.15 4.81 -16.60
C LYS A 148 14.87 4.46 -17.34
N GLY A 149 14.15 5.50 -17.72
CA GLY A 149 12.98 5.43 -18.58
C GLY A 149 11.73 4.88 -17.90
N ILE A 150 10.63 4.83 -18.65
CA ILE A 150 9.30 4.43 -18.17
C ILE A 150 9.30 3.00 -17.60
N LYS A 151 10.02 2.09 -18.24
CA LYS A 151 10.14 0.70 -17.76
C LYS A 151 10.87 0.65 -16.44
N GLY A 152 11.92 1.47 -16.29
CA GLY A 152 12.65 1.62 -15.03
C GLY A 152 11.77 2.12 -13.90
N ASP A 153 10.91 3.10 -14.15
CA ASP A 153 9.95 3.59 -13.16
C ASP A 153 8.95 2.53 -12.74
N ALA A 154 8.41 1.77 -13.70
CA ALA A 154 7.49 0.67 -13.42
C ALA A 154 8.17 -0.42 -12.55
N ILE A 155 9.39 -0.81 -12.88
CA ILE A 155 10.18 -1.78 -12.12
C ILE A 155 10.43 -1.27 -10.69
N ASN A 156 10.87 -0.02 -10.53
CA ASN A 156 11.12 0.57 -9.21
C ASN A 156 9.87 0.57 -8.32
N VAL A 157 8.72 0.94 -8.88
CA VAL A 157 7.44 0.94 -8.16
C VAL A 157 7.02 -0.47 -7.75
N MET A 158 7.13 -1.45 -8.64
CA MET A 158 6.81 -2.85 -8.35
C MET A 158 7.74 -3.44 -7.29
N LEU A 159 9.05 -3.21 -7.38
CA LEU A 159 10.03 -3.69 -6.39
C LEU A 159 9.79 -3.05 -5.02
N SER A 160 9.48 -1.77 -4.97
CA SER A 160 9.14 -1.08 -3.71
C SER A 160 7.89 -1.68 -3.06
N ALA A 161 6.85 -1.97 -3.85
CA ALA A 161 5.63 -2.61 -3.38
C ALA A 161 5.87 -4.05 -2.89
N ALA A 162 6.66 -4.82 -3.64
CA ALA A 162 7.05 -6.19 -3.26
C ALA A 162 7.85 -6.21 -1.94
N ALA A 163 8.84 -5.32 -1.81
CA ALA A 163 9.64 -5.19 -0.59
C ALA A 163 8.79 -4.81 0.63
N TYR A 164 7.83 -3.90 0.47
CA TYR A 164 6.87 -3.56 1.52
C TYR A 164 6.03 -4.76 1.95
N ASN A 165 5.47 -5.50 1.00
CA ASN A 165 4.68 -6.70 1.27
C ASN A 165 5.52 -7.76 1.97
N PHE A 166 6.75 -7.99 1.51
CA PHE A 166 7.68 -8.95 2.10
C PHE A 166 8.03 -8.59 3.55
N LYS A 167 8.38 -7.33 3.82
CA LYS A 167 8.63 -6.84 5.20
C LYS A 167 7.41 -7.05 6.11
N ARG A 168 6.19 -6.83 5.58
CA ARG A 168 4.94 -7.05 6.30
C ARG A 168 4.70 -8.53 6.61
N MET A 169 4.94 -9.41 5.64
CA MET A 169 4.85 -10.85 5.79
C MET A 169 5.86 -11.37 6.83
N MET A 170 7.11 -10.94 6.75
CA MET A 170 8.14 -11.29 7.73
C MET A 170 7.77 -10.87 9.16
N ARG A 171 7.20 -9.68 9.34
CA ARG A 171 6.74 -9.22 10.66
C ARG A 171 5.66 -10.15 11.22
N LYS A 172 4.74 -10.60 10.38
CA LYS A 172 3.67 -11.54 10.78
C LYS A 172 4.25 -12.91 11.14
N TRP A 173 5.18 -13.42 10.36
CA TRP A 173 5.87 -14.68 10.63
C TRP A 173 6.68 -14.61 11.92
N LYS A 174 7.41 -13.52 12.13
CA LYS A 174 8.18 -13.31 13.36
C LYS A 174 7.30 -13.40 14.60
N SER A 175 6.13 -12.76 14.58
CA SER A 175 5.16 -12.85 15.68
C SER A 175 4.67 -14.28 15.91
N SER A 176 4.28 -15.00 14.86
CA SER A 176 3.85 -16.40 14.95
C SER A 176 4.96 -17.32 15.46
N PHE A 177 6.19 -17.08 15.02
CA PHE A 177 7.36 -17.83 15.44
C PHE A 177 7.65 -17.66 16.95
N TYR A 178 7.60 -16.43 17.46
CA TYR A 178 7.74 -16.17 18.90
C TYR A 178 6.64 -16.83 19.72
N CYS A 179 5.39 -16.77 19.29
CA CYS A 179 4.30 -17.47 19.98
C CYS A 179 4.51 -18.98 20.03
N PHE A 180 4.98 -19.58 18.92
CA PHE A 180 5.27 -21.00 18.85
C PHE A 180 6.41 -21.40 19.83
N PHE A 181 7.53 -20.68 19.81
CA PHE A 181 8.66 -20.96 20.71
C PHE A 181 8.31 -20.73 22.17
N TYR A 182 7.59 -19.67 22.48
CA TYR A 182 7.16 -19.38 23.84
C TYR A 182 6.27 -20.50 24.40
N HIS A 183 5.30 -20.97 23.60
CA HIS A 183 4.43 -22.08 24.00
C HIS A 183 5.20 -23.39 24.22
N HIS A 184 6.13 -23.68 23.32
CA HIS A 184 6.97 -24.89 23.43
C HIS A 184 7.92 -24.84 24.63
N PHE A 185 8.51 -23.68 24.89
CA PHE A 185 9.37 -23.47 26.05
C PHE A 185 8.61 -23.63 27.36
N ILE A 186 7.45 -23.05 27.51
CA ILE A 186 6.58 -23.22 28.68
C ILE A 186 6.22 -24.68 28.88
N SER A 187 5.83 -25.40 27.83
CA SER A 187 5.52 -26.82 27.90
C SER A 187 6.70 -27.66 28.39
N LEU A 188 7.91 -27.38 27.91
CA LEU A 188 9.15 -28.02 28.39
C LEU A 188 9.42 -27.75 29.86
N VAL A 189 9.25 -26.51 30.31
CA VAL A 189 9.46 -26.12 31.71
C VAL A 189 8.45 -26.83 32.61
N ILE A 190 7.17 -26.86 32.24
CA ILE A 190 6.13 -27.57 33.00
C ILE A 190 6.45 -29.08 33.08
N SER A 191 6.83 -29.69 31.97
CA SER A 191 7.20 -31.11 31.91
C SER A 191 8.39 -31.43 32.82
N PHE A 192 9.42 -30.56 32.84
CA PHE A 192 10.57 -30.71 33.69
C PHE A 192 10.19 -30.66 35.18
N PHE A 193 9.40 -29.71 35.63
CA PHE A 193 8.91 -29.63 36.99
C PHE A 193 8.01 -30.81 37.34
N HIS A 194 7.12 -31.23 36.46
CA HIS A 194 6.27 -32.40 36.69
C HIS A 194 7.09 -33.67 36.88
N SER A 195 8.12 -33.89 36.05
CA SER A 195 9.06 -35.01 36.21
C SER A 195 9.82 -34.96 37.53
N SER A 196 10.21 -33.78 37.99
CA SER A 196 10.93 -33.61 39.24
C SER A 196 10.09 -33.91 40.49
N TYR A 197 8.76 -33.68 40.40
CA TYR A 197 7.83 -34.02 41.48
C TYR A 197 7.49 -35.52 41.54
N LEU A 198 7.67 -36.27 40.47
CA LEU A 198 7.37 -37.70 40.37
C LEU A 198 8.58 -38.59 40.78
N LEU A 199 9.78 -38.04 41.03
CA LEU A 199 10.90 -38.80 41.51
C LEU A 199 10.64 -39.23 42.96
N PRO A 200 10.59 -40.55 43.25
CA PRO A 200 10.35 -41.04 44.61
C PRO A 200 11.51 -40.58 45.51
N LYS A 201 11.15 -39.92 46.61
CA LYS A 201 12.11 -39.63 47.68
C LYS A 201 12.75 -40.95 48.11
N ARG A 202 13.97 -41.22 47.69
CA ARG A 202 14.77 -42.32 48.25
C ARG A 202 14.83 -42.10 49.77
N LYS A 203 14.15 -42.96 50.53
CA LYS A 203 14.33 -43.03 51.95
C LYS A 203 15.77 -43.49 52.18
N LEU A 204 16.60 -42.58 52.66
CA LEU A 204 17.86 -42.94 53.26
C LEU A 204 17.54 -43.74 54.60
N GLY A 205 17.60 -45.07 54.51
CA GLY A 205 17.55 -45.90 55.67
C GLY A 205 18.92 -45.83 56.37
N PHE A 206 18.86 -45.36 57.57
CA PHE A 206 19.93 -45.64 58.57
C PHE A 206 19.62 -46.95 59.32
#